data_1c0742f642ca7b42784c5d272043f89d
#
_entry.id   1c0742f642ca7b42784c5d272043f89d
#
_cell.length_a   1.000
_cell.length_b   1.000
_cell.length_c   1.000
_cell.angle_alpha   90.00
_cell.angle_beta   90.00
_cell.angle_gamma   90.00
#
_symmetry.space_group_name_H-M   'P 1'
#
loop_
_entity.id
_entity.type
_entity.pdbx_description
1 polymer ?
#
loop_
_entity_poly.entity_id
_entity_poly.type
_entity_poly.pdbx_seq_one_letter_code
_entity_poly.pdbx_strand_id
1 'polypeptide(L)'
;MMLLFRYFLLCAICTCSALPSFVASAEYTGFKRLLVTDPVSGKAMDAVYFYPGVAAEKTPSTIGPYKIAAQKALNIVPGRYPVIVISHGNAGSLWSHHDLATTLARQGNIVITLTHPGDNYKDQTGAGAISSWYGRPLQISAVITAATNDVELAKYIDEDKMAFIGFSAGGATGLLLRGGEVDVGRYENYCRKHEMKAICSNKGVIINDHPGLVVHLDSRIKAWVFMAPVSMAFSPGSLRRVIAPTLIFTGDKDEELSWEENARELANTLAAEKEFQVIHNAGHFVFLSPCSAQLNKMAPAICNDAPGINRENIHAVINSKISEFLSRAWLKVKEPRV
;
A
#
# COMPACT_ATOMS: atom_id res chain seq x y z
N MET A 1 -82.22 7.42 -2.79
CA MET A 1 -81.25 7.57 -3.86
C MET A 1 -80.00 8.21 -3.22
N MET A 2 -79.10 7.36 -2.68
CA MET A 2 -77.88 7.78 -1.92
C MET A 2 -76.71 7.61 -2.82
N LEU A 3 -75.99 8.68 -3.16
CA LEU A 3 -74.70 8.68 -3.85
C LEU A 3 -73.58 8.47 -2.82
N LEU A 4 -72.81 7.36 -2.97
CA LEU A 4 -71.56 7.06 -2.24
C LEU A 4 -70.43 7.68 -3.01
N PHE A 5 -69.74 8.68 -2.44
CA PHE A 5 -68.48 9.23 -2.90
C PHE A 5 -67.33 8.34 -2.34
N ARG A 6 -66.59 7.66 -3.23
CA ARG A 6 -65.35 6.96 -2.92
C ARG A 6 -64.17 7.92 -3.08
N TYR A 7 -63.51 8.27 -2.00
CA TYR A 7 -62.22 8.93 -2.01
C TYR A 7 -61.11 7.91 -2.33
N PHE A 8 -60.44 8.08 -3.48
CA PHE A 8 -59.18 7.39 -3.77
C PHE A 8 -58.01 8.18 -3.15
N LEU A 9 -57.34 7.58 -2.14
CA LEU A 9 -56.14 8.12 -1.56
C LEU A 9 -54.97 7.67 -2.44
N LEU A 10 -54.38 8.55 -3.26
CA LEU A 10 -53.12 8.29 -3.96
C LEU A 10 -51.98 8.43 -2.96
N CYS A 11 -51.39 7.30 -2.54
CA CYS A 11 -50.11 7.26 -1.82
C CYS A 11 -48.96 7.47 -2.84
N ALA A 12 -48.40 8.66 -2.90
CA ALA A 12 -47.19 8.93 -3.66
C ALA A 12 -46.00 8.30 -2.92
N ILE A 13 -45.53 7.15 -3.41
CA ILE A 13 -44.31 6.53 -2.97
C ILE A 13 -43.15 7.36 -3.53
N CYS A 14 -42.55 8.20 -2.67
CA CYS A 14 -41.35 8.95 -2.99
C CYS A 14 -40.15 7.96 -2.92
N THR A 15 -39.79 7.33 -4.04
CA THR A 15 -38.55 6.54 -4.15
C THR A 15 -37.38 7.50 -4.17
N CYS A 16 -36.75 7.68 -3.02
CA CYS A 16 -35.46 8.37 -2.91
C CYS A 16 -34.38 7.48 -3.55
N SER A 17 -34.17 7.63 -4.85
CA SER A 17 -33.03 7.02 -5.55
C SER A 17 -31.75 7.70 -5.03
N ALA A 18 -31.03 7.02 -4.16
CA ALA A 18 -29.67 7.40 -3.78
C ALA A 18 -28.80 7.32 -5.05
N LEU A 19 -28.52 8.47 -5.64
CA LEU A 19 -27.52 8.56 -6.72
C LEU A 19 -26.17 8.08 -6.16
N PRO A 20 -25.44 7.21 -6.89
CA PRO A 20 -24.10 6.84 -6.48
C PRO A 20 -23.26 8.12 -6.43
N SER A 21 -22.66 8.39 -5.27
CA SER A 21 -21.71 9.49 -5.11
C SER A 21 -20.48 9.16 -5.96
N PHE A 22 -20.44 9.66 -7.18
CA PHE A 22 -19.21 9.69 -7.96
C PHE A 22 -18.23 10.59 -7.21
N VAL A 23 -17.17 10.01 -6.64
CA VAL A 23 -16.04 10.79 -6.17
C VAL A 23 -15.40 11.39 -7.41
N ALA A 24 -15.56 12.68 -7.59
CA ALA A 24 -14.99 13.40 -8.72
C ALA A 24 -13.46 13.26 -8.66
N SER A 25 -12.84 12.85 -9.77
CA SER A 25 -11.40 12.88 -9.92
C SER A 25 -10.92 14.33 -9.72
N ALA A 26 -10.02 14.56 -8.79
CA ALA A 26 -9.45 15.87 -8.58
C ALA A 26 -8.39 16.17 -9.64
N GLU A 27 -8.35 17.42 -10.12
CA GLU A 27 -7.34 17.82 -11.10
C GLU A 27 -5.93 17.85 -10.49
N TYR A 28 -5.83 18.16 -9.19
CA TYR A 28 -4.58 18.35 -8.46
C TYR A 28 -4.45 17.40 -7.28
N THR A 29 -3.19 17.11 -6.92
CA THR A 29 -2.84 16.36 -5.71
C THR A 29 -2.14 17.30 -4.74
N GLY A 30 -2.67 17.38 -3.50
CA GLY A 30 -1.98 17.98 -2.38
C GLY A 30 -1.21 16.95 -1.57
N PHE A 31 -0.19 17.40 -0.83
CA PHE A 31 0.43 16.58 0.22
C PHE A 31 0.79 17.40 1.44
N LYS A 32 0.72 16.77 2.63
CA LYS A 32 1.14 17.33 3.91
C LYS A 32 1.91 16.27 4.71
N ARG A 33 2.73 16.73 5.68
CA ARG A 33 3.32 15.83 6.69
C ARG A 33 2.24 15.34 7.64
N LEU A 34 2.37 14.08 8.06
CA LEU A 34 1.62 13.49 9.16
C LEU A 34 2.57 13.34 10.35
N LEU A 35 2.16 13.83 11.51
CA LEU A 35 2.94 13.70 12.74
C LEU A 35 2.67 12.32 13.34
N VAL A 36 3.70 11.51 13.41
CA VAL A 36 3.61 10.13 13.91
C VAL A 36 4.80 9.84 14.82
N THR A 37 4.55 9.16 15.93
CA THR A 37 5.59 8.59 16.78
C THR A 37 5.80 7.12 16.41
N ASP A 38 7.05 6.73 16.18
CA ASP A 38 7.43 5.35 15.96
C ASP A 38 7.18 4.52 17.23
N PRO A 39 6.31 3.50 17.20
CA PRO A 39 5.97 2.71 18.38
C PRO A 39 7.12 1.83 18.88
N VAL A 40 8.17 1.64 18.08
CA VAL A 40 9.35 0.86 18.46
C VAL A 40 10.37 1.70 19.23
N SER A 41 10.72 2.86 18.69
CA SER A 41 11.77 3.73 19.26
C SER A 41 11.23 4.89 20.11
N GLY A 42 9.95 5.20 20.05
CA GLY A 42 9.36 6.38 20.68
C GLY A 42 9.73 7.71 20.02
N LYS A 43 10.47 7.70 18.90
CA LYS A 43 10.91 8.90 18.19
C LYS A 43 9.92 9.29 17.08
N ALA A 44 10.03 10.53 16.60
CA ALA A 44 9.26 10.98 15.44
C ALA A 44 9.61 10.15 14.20
N MET A 45 8.59 9.75 13.43
CA MET A 45 8.70 9.02 12.19
C MET A 45 8.25 9.88 11.02
N ASP A 46 9.00 9.88 9.91
CA ASP A 46 8.64 10.61 8.71
C ASP A 46 7.48 9.93 7.97
N ALA A 47 6.36 10.65 7.90
CA ALA A 47 5.19 10.25 7.13
C ALA A 47 4.57 11.45 6.40
N VAL A 48 3.95 11.19 5.25
CA VAL A 48 3.17 12.17 4.49
C VAL A 48 1.87 11.55 4.03
N TYR A 49 0.85 12.38 3.83
CA TYR A 49 -0.36 11.96 3.14
C TYR A 49 -0.61 12.82 1.90
N PHE A 50 -1.00 12.14 0.83
CA PHE A 50 -1.44 12.72 -0.43
C PHE A 50 -2.96 12.70 -0.48
N TYR A 51 -3.57 13.72 -1.12
CA TYR A 51 -5.01 13.89 -1.12
C TYR A 51 -5.50 14.66 -2.35
N PRO A 52 -6.78 14.54 -2.72
CA PRO A 52 -7.39 15.39 -3.73
C PRO A 52 -7.29 16.86 -3.32
N GLY A 53 -6.58 17.66 -4.09
CA GLY A 53 -6.27 19.06 -3.77
C GLY A 53 -6.95 20.05 -4.70
N VAL A 54 -7.14 21.27 -4.21
CA VAL A 54 -7.58 22.42 -5.01
C VAL A 54 -6.38 23.34 -5.23
N ALA A 55 -6.08 23.65 -6.48
CA ALA A 55 -5.02 24.58 -6.86
C ALA A 55 -5.44 25.45 -8.04
N ALA A 56 -4.83 26.63 -8.17
CA ALA A 56 -5.01 27.50 -9.34
C ALA A 56 -4.15 27.04 -10.53
N GLU A 57 -3.00 26.41 -10.26
CA GLU A 57 -2.03 25.99 -11.27
C GLU A 57 -1.43 24.61 -10.92
N LYS A 58 -1.08 23.85 -11.95
CA LYS A 58 -0.44 22.53 -11.83
C LYS A 58 1.06 22.66 -11.71
N THR A 59 1.58 22.75 -10.49
CA THR A 59 3.03 22.88 -10.24
C THR A 59 3.56 21.66 -9.50
N PRO A 60 4.36 20.78 -10.13
CA PRO A 60 5.01 19.68 -9.45
C PRO A 60 5.99 20.16 -8.38
N SER A 61 6.16 19.40 -7.31
CA SER A 61 7.16 19.64 -6.29
C SER A 61 8.45 18.89 -6.57
N THR A 62 9.60 19.52 -6.33
CA THR A 62 10.90 18.84 -6.32
C THR A 62 11.34 18.63 -4.89
N ILE A 63 11.58 17.38 -4.48
CA ILE A 63 12.02 17.01 -3.12
C ILE A 63 13.24 16.10 -3.25
N GLY A 64 14.43 16.63 -2.97
CA GLY A 64 15.68 15.92 -3.25
C GLY A 64 15.73 15.49 -4.72
N PRO A 65 15.97 14.21 -5.02
CA PRO A 65 16.04 13.72 -6.39
C PRO A 65 14.66 13.44 -7.04
N TYR A 66 13.55 13.62 -6.29
CA TYR A 66 12.22 13.25 -6.76
C TYR A 66 11.47 14.44 -7.38
N LYS A 67 10.83 14.19 -8.52
CA LYS A 67 9.84 15.08 -9.13
C LYS A 67 8.45 14.53 -8.85
N ILE A 68 7.70 15.17 -7.97
CA ILE A 68 6.45 14.66 -7.44
C ILE A 68 5.29 15.45 -8.07
N ALA A 69 4.34 14.76 -8.70
CA ALA A 69 3.17 15.38 -9.31
C ALA A 69 2.12 15.81 -8.28
N ALA A 70 2.57 16.53 -7.23
CA ALA A 70 1.75 17.04 -6.14
C ALA A 70 2.32 18.36 -5.62
N GLN A 71 1.48 19.18 -4.99
CA GLN A 71 1.84 20.46 -4.36
C GLN A 71 1.69 20.38 -2.84
N LYS A 72 2.61 21.03 -2.14
CA LYS A 72 2.59 21.07 -0.67
C LYS A 72 1.44 21.93 -0.17
N ALA A 73 0.72 21.41 0.84
CA ALA A 73 -0.27 22.15 1.64
C ALA A 73 -1.44 22.78 0.87
N LEU A 74 -1.90 22.14 -0.23
CA LEU A 74 -3.15 22.55 -0.87
C LEU A 74 -4.34 22.36 0.07
N ASN A 75 -5.45 23.06 -0.22
CA ASN A 75 -6.73 22.77 0.43
C ASN A 75 -7.25 21.41 -0.07
N ILE A 76 -7.78 20.61 0.85
CA ILE A 76 -8.39 19.33 0.52
C ILE A 76 -9.75 19.61 -0.15
N VAL A 77 -10.03 18.91 -1.27
CA VAL A 77 -11.36 18.91 -1.87
C VAL A 77 -12.36 18.35 -0.85
N PRO A 78 -13.51 19.01 -0.60
CA PRO A 78 -14.51 18.49 0.32
C PRO A 78 -15.00 17.09 -0.10
N GLY A 79 -15.06 16.16 0.86
CA GLY A 79 -15.48 14.78 0.62
C GLY A 79 -15.02 13.84 1.73
N ARG A 80 -15.41 12.57 1.64
CA ARG A 80 -14.85 11.49 2.47
C ARG A 80 -14.18 10.48 1.55
N TYR A 81 -12.95 10.12 1.86
CA TYR A 81 -12.06 9.38 0.98
C TYR A 81 -11.58 8.09 1.60
N PRO A 82 -11.51 7.00 0.83
CA PRO A 82 -10.79 5.79 1.23
C PRO A 82 -9.34 6.12 1.61
N VAL A 83 -8.77 5.37 2.55
CA VAL A 83 -7.37 5.49 2.97
C VAL A 83 -6.56 4.34 2.40
N ILE A 84 -5.42 4.66 1.81
CA ILE A 84 -4.46 3.70 1.30
C ILE A 84 -3.12 3.95 1.98
N VAL A 85 -2.53 2.93 2.60
CA VAL A 85 -1.17 3.05 3.18
C VAL A 85 -0.19 2.29 2.30
N ILE A 86 0.91 2.95 1.90
CA ILE A 86 1.96 2.34 1.09
C ILE A 86 3.22 2.11 1.94
N SER A 87 3.67 0.86 2.01
CA SER A 87 4.90 0.43 2.69
C SER A 87 5.98 0.12 1.64
N HIS A 88 7.08 0.86 1.67
CA HIS A 88 8.21 0.71 0.77
C HIS A 88 9.02 -0.58 1.01
N GLY A 89 9.87 -0.97 0.06
CA GLY A 89 10.83 -2.07 0.19
C GLY A 89 11.99 -1.74 1.14
N ASN A 90 12.90 -2.72 1.34
CA ASN A 90 14.14 -2.48 2.10
C ASN A 90 14.89 -1.27 1.54
N ALA A 91 15.53 -0.50 2.41
CA ALA A 91 16.28 0.72 2.09
C ALA A 91 15.51 1.78 1.30
N GLY A 92 14.18 1.72 1.26
CA GLY A 92 13.34 2.70 0.57
C GLY A 92 13.05 3.96 1.37
N SER A 93 12.05 4.71 0.94
CA SER A 93 11.57 5.92 1.60
C SER A 93 10.09 6.17 1.31
N LEU A 94 9.51 7.12 2.00
CA LEU A 94 8.13 7.57 1.76
C LEU A 94 7.92 8.12 0.32
N TRP A 95 8.99 8.37 -0.44
CA TRP A 95 8.91 8.85 -1.82
C TRP A 95 9.05 7.74 -2.87
N SER A 96 9.36 6.51 -2.48
CA SER A 96 9.65 5.40 -3.40
C SER A 96 8.52 5.07 -4.37
N HIS A 97 7.27 5.38 -4.01
CA HIS A 97 6.06 5.11 -4.80
C HIS A 97 5.22 6.38 -5.00
N HIS A 98 5.87 7.54 -5.16
CA HIS A 98 5.19 8.83 -5.24
C HIS A 98 4.26 8.98 -6.44
N ASP A 99 4.56 8.33 -7.57
CA ASP A 99 3.72 8.35 -8.77
C ASP A 99 2.40 7.60 -8.55
N LEU A 100 2.45 6.41 -7.94
CA LEU A 100 1.28 5.65 -7.52
C LEU A 100 0.46 6.45 -6.49
N ALA A 101 1.13 7.00 -5.46
CA ALA A 101 0.46 7.77 -4.41
C ALA A 101 -0.27 9.00 -4.98
N THR A 102 0.36 9.75 -5.88
CA THR A 102 -0.26 10.92 -6.51
C THR A 102 -1.39 10.54 -7.46
N THR A 103 -1.27 9.41 -8.17
CA THR A 103 -2.31 8.90 -9.06
C THR A 103 -3.54 8.49 -8.29
N LEU A 104 -3.39 7.68 -7.24
CA LEU A 104 -4.50 7.24 -6.39
C LEU A 104 -5.15 8.43 -5.65
N ALA A 105 -4.37 9.42 -5.24
CA ALA A 105 -4.92 10.62 -4.61
C ALA A 105 -5.80 11.43 -5.58
N ARG A 106 -5.39 11.64 -6.84
CA ARG A 106 -6.23 12.28 -7.86
C ARG A 106 -7.53 11.54 -8.11
N GLN A 107 -7.53 10.21 -7.94
CA GLN A 107 -8.71 9.36 -8.09
C GLN A 107 -9.60 9.32 -6.84
N GLY A 108 -9.40 10.25 -5.90
CA GLY A 108 -10.27 10.37 -4.74
C GLY A 108 -9.90 9.45 -3.58
N ASN A 109 -8.61 9.32 -3.28
CA ASN A 109 -8.14 8.60 -2.10
C ASN A 109 -7.25 9.52 -1.25
N ILE A 110 -7.16 9.24 0.05
CA ILE A 110 -6.08 9.70 0.92
C ILE A 110 -5.02 8.61 0.93
N VAL A 111 -3.79 8.96 0.50
CA VAL A 111 -2.70 7.98 0.40
C VAL A 111 -1.60 8.36 1.37
N ILE A 112 -1.32 7.48 2.33
CA ILE A 112 -0.29 7.69 3.35
C ILE A 112 0.95 6.90 2.97
N THR A 113 2.11 7.56 3.01
CA THR A 113 3.42 6.93 2.84
C THR A 113 4.30 7.30 4.02
N LEU A 114 5.20 6.40 4.41
CA LEU A 114 6.10 6.60 5.54
C LEU A 114 7.51 6.12 5.19
N THR A 115 8.50 6.61 5.95
CA THR A 115 9.85 6.07 5.93
C THR A 115 10.03 5.23 7.19
N HIS A 116 10.23 3.92 7.03
CA HIS A 116 10.38 3.00 8.14
C HIS A 116 11.71 3.24 8.90
N PRO A 117 11.69 3.63 10.18
CA PRO A 117 12.90 3.71 11.00
C PRO A 117 13.66 2.38 11.05
N GLY A 118 14.98 2.43 10.97
CA GLY A 118 15.84 1.27 10.99
C GLY A 118 15.89 0.44 9.68
N ASP A 119 15.01 0.73 8.70
CA ASP A 119 15.00 0.05 7.41
C ASP A 119 14.64 1.03 6.28
N ASN A 120 15.53 1.95 6.02
CA ASN A 120 15.36 2.96 4.98
C ASN A 120 16.72 3.37 4.37
N TYR A 121 16.70 4.23 3.35
CA TYR A 121 17.90 4.63 2.60
C TYR A 121 18.98 5.37 3.43
N LYS A 122 18.64 5.90 4.59
CA LYS A 122 19.58 6.58 5.51
C LYS A 122 20.01 5.68 6.66
N ASP A 123 19.14 4.79 7.09
CA ASP A 123 19.30 3.99 8.29
C ASP A 123 18.83 2.56 8.03
N GLN A 124 19.75 1.62 8.04
CA GLN A 124 19.52 0.19 7.88
C GLN A 124 19.95 -0.61 9.12
N THR A 125 20.00 0.02 10.27
CA THR A 125 20.44 -0.62 11.52
C THR A 125 19.54 -1.77 11.97
N GLY A 126 18.25 -1.73 11.57
CA GLY A 126 17.29 -2.80 11.82
C GLY A 126 17.16 -3.83 10.69
N ALA A 127 17.96 -3.73 9.61
CA ALA A 127 17.84 -4.66 8.48
C ALA A 127 18.10 -6.12 8.93
N GLY A 128 17.13 -7.02 8.66
CA GLY A 128 17.19 -8.41 9.09
C GLY A 128 16.92 -8.66 10.58
N ALA A 129 16.52 -7.64 11.32
CA ALA A 129 16.25 -7.74 12.76
C ALA A 129 14.74 -7.72 13.06
N ILE A 130 14.36 -8.12 14.28
CA ILE A 130 12.97 -8.10 14.77
C ILE A 130 12.41 -6.68 14.72
N SER A 131 13.21 -5.66 15.05
CA SER A 131 12.79 -4.25 14.97
C SER A 131 12.32 -3.83 13.57
N SER A 132 12.85 -4.44 12.50
CA SER A 132 12.35 -4.26 11.15
C SER A 132 11.18 -5.19 10.85
N TRP A 133 11.33 -6.50 11.02
CA TRP A 133 10.26 -7.45 10.68
C TRP A 133 8.94 -7.15 11.40
N TYR A 134 8.97 -6.99 12.73
CA TYR A 134 7.77 -6.77 13.56
C TYR A 134 7.51 -5.30 13.86
N GLY A 135 8.52 -4.42 13.75
CA GLY A 135 8.33 -2.98 13.95
C GLY A 135 7.59 -2.32 12.79
N ARG A 136 7.90 -2.67 11.54
CA ARG A 136 7.24 -2.09 10.36
C ARG A 136 5.71 -2.24 10.37
N PRO A 137 5.12 -3.40 10.69
CA PRO A 137 3.67 -3.53 10.87
C PRO A 137 3.09 -2.59 11.94
N LEU A 138 3.78 -2.44 13.08
CA LEU A 138 3.36 -1.52 14.15
C LEU A 138 3.39 -0.06 13.68
N GLN A 139 4.40 0.31 12.88
CA GLN A 139 4.53 1.63 12.29
C GLN A 139 3.40 1.93 11.29
N ILE A 140 2.94 0.93 10.52
CA ILE A 140 1.75 1.06 9.65
C ILE A 140 0.50 1.32 10.47
N SER A 141 0.25 0.53 11.52
CA SER A 141 -0.90 0.75 12.40
C SER A 141 -0.85 2.12 13.08
N ALA A 142 0.35 2.60 13.43
CA ALA A 142 0.55 3.92 14.02
C ALA A 142 0.21 5.06 13.04
N VAL A 143 0.61 4.98 11.76
CA VAL A 143 0.25 6.02 10.78
C VAL A 143 -1.25 6.05 10.49
N ILE A 144 -1.93 4.89 10.45
CA ILE A 144 -3.38 4.84 10.31
C ILE A 144 -4.05 5.51 11.52
N THR A 145 -3.60 5.19 12.74
CA THR A 145 -4.14 5.77 13.97
C THR A 145 -3.88 7.29 14.03
N ALA A 146 -2.69 7.74 13.66
CA ALA A 146 -2.38 9.17 13.61
C ALA A 146 -3.28 9.89 12.59
N ALA A 147 -3.52 9.31 11.43
CA ALA A 147 -4.37 9.91 10.40
C ALA A 147 -5.85 10.01 10.84
N THR A 148 -6.39 8.96 11.47
CA THR A 148 -7.78 8.96 11.95
C THR A 148 -8.01 9.86 13.17
N ASN A 149 -6.95 10.20 13.91
CA ASN A 149 -7.00 11.11 15.04
C ASN A 149 -6.53 12.55 14.70
N ASP A 150 -6.03 12.79 13.49
CA ASP A 150 -5.58 14.12 13.09
C ASP A 150 -6.78 15.07 12.94
N VAL A 151 -6.72 16.23 13.62
CA VAL A 151 -7.83 17.18 13.73
C VAL A 151 -8.28 17.73 12.36
N GLU A 152 -7.34 17.89 11.42
CA GLU A 152 -7.65 18.39 10.08
C GLU A 152 -8.05 17.27 9.11
N LEU A 153 -7.40 16.10 9.23
CA LEU A 153 -7.50 15.02 8.25
C LEU A 153 -8.68 14.08 8.51
N ALA A 154 -8.98 13.77 9.78
CA ALA A 154 -9.98 12.77 10.17
C ALA A 154 -11.35 12.98 9.52
N LYS A 155 -11.80 14.22 9.38
CA LYS A 155 -13.10 14.57 8.78
C LYS A 155 -13.24 14.18 7.28
N TYR A 156 -12.10 13.94 6.61
CA TYR A 156 -12.04 13.54 5.20
C TYR A 156 -11.86 12.02 5.01
N ILE A 157 -11.66 11.25 6.09
CA ILE A 157 -11.40 9.81 6.04
C ILE A 157 -12.70 9.01 6.04
N ASP A 158 -12.83 8.06 5.11
CA ASP A 158 -13.81 6.98 5.14
C ASP A 158 -13.17 5.77 5.85
N GLU A 159 -13.44 5.61 7.14
CA GLU A 159 -12.81 4.59 7.98
C GLU A 159 -13.19 3.15 7.62
N ASP A 160 -14.28 2.97 6.89
CA ASP A 160 -14.71 1.65 6.42
C ASP A 160 -13.91 1.17 5.19
N LYS A 161 -13.17 2.07 4.54
CA LYS A 161 -12.47 1.81 3.29
C LYS A 161 -10.97 2.07 3.44
N MET A 162 -10.26 1.12 4.02
CA MET A 162 -8.81 1.18 4.15
C MET A 162 -8.13 0.05 3.39
N ALA A 163 -7.06 0.37 2.66
CA ALA A 163 -6.24 -0.60 1.95
C ALA A 163 -4.75 -0.45 2.29
N PHE A 164 -4.03 -1.52 2.07
CA PHE A 164 -2.58 -1.57 2.20
C PHE A 164 -1.93 -1.94 0.87
N ILE A 165 -0.84 -1.28 0.53
CA ILE A 165 0.02 -1.60 -0.61
C ILE A 165 1.44 -1.83 -0.08
N GLY A 166 2.04 -2.99 -0.36
CA GLY A 166 3.39 -3.31 0.08
C GLY A 166 4.29 -3.75 -1.06
N PHE A 167 5.47 -3.14 -1.16
CA PHE A 167 6.50 -3.54 -2.11
C PHE A 167 7.63 -4.28 -1.40
N SER A 168 8.07 -5.42 -1.94
CA SER A 168 9.24 -6.18 -1.46
C SER A 168 9.13 -6.49 0.05
N ALA A 169 10.02 -5.96 0.91
CA ALA A 169 9.90 -6.04 2.37
C ALA A 169 8.58 -5.44 2.90
N GLY A 170 7.99 -4.46 2.22
CA GLY A 170 6.63 -3.97 2.49
C GLY A 170 5.58 -5.05 2.31
N GLY A 171 5.82 -6.04 1.44
CA GLY A 171 4.97 -7.22 1.31
C GLY A 171 4.95 -8.05 2.59
N ALA A 172 6.12 -8.35 3.18
CA ALA A 172 6.21 -9.03 4.47
C ALA A 172 5.50 -8.23 5.58
N THR A 173 5.65 -6.89 5.58
CA THR A 173 4.94 -5.99 6.49
C THR A 173 3.42 -6.20 6.42
N GLY A 174 2.85 -6.24 5.22
CA GLY A 174 1.43 -6.46 5.02
C GLY A 174 0.99 -7.87 5.41
N LEU A 175 1.80 -8.88 5.11
CA LEU A 175 1.49 -10.26 5.49
C LEU A 175 1.42 -10.44 7.01
N LEU A 176 2.31 -9.80 7.76
CA LEU A 176 2.25 -9.76 9.24
C LEU A 176 1.00 -9.04 9.74
N LEU A 177 0.68 -7.86 9.18
CA LEU A 177 -0.52 -7.10 9.55
C LEU A 177 -1.83 -7.84 9.29
N ARG A 178 -1.86 -8.76 8.35
CA ARG A 178 -3.03 -9.59 8.07
C ARG A 178 -3.03 -10.93 8.83
N GLY A 179 -2.10 -11.14 9.77
CA GLY A 179 -2.03 -12.30 10.64
C GLY A 179 -1.18 -13.46 10.09
N GLY A 180 -0.29 -13.18 9.13
CA GLY A 180 0.75 -14.10 8.71
C GLY A 180 1.78 -14.32 9.82
N GLU A 181 2.29 -15.53 9.92
CA GLU A 181 3.30 -15.92 10.91
C GLU A 181 4.61 -16.29 10.20
N VAL A 182 5.72 -15.71 10.66
CA VAL A 182 7.04 -16.04 10.14
C VAL A 182 7.45 -17.43 10.62
N ASP A 183 7.89 -18.25 9.67
CA ASP A 183 8.52 -19.55 9.87
C ASP A 183 10.02 -19.40 9.57
N VAL A 184 10.83 -19.32 10.61
CA VAL A 184 12.27 -19.12 10.49
C VAL A 184 12.92 -20.25 9.69
N GLY A 185 12.46 -21.50 9.85
CA GLY A 185 12.99 -22.64 9.11
C GLY A 185 12.75 -22.52 7.59
N ARG A 186 11.61 -21.94 7.18
CA ARG A 186 11.35 -21.65 5.76
C ARG A 186 12.30 -20.56 5.24
N TYR A 187 12.52 -19.50 6.02
CA TYR A 187 13.44 -18.42 5.66
C TYR A 187 14.86 -18.91 5.51
N GLU A 188 15.38 -19.66 6.50
CA GLU A 188 16.70 -20.30 6.43
C GLU A 188 16.83 -21.24 5.23
N ASN A 189 15.80 -22.07 4.96
CA ASN A 189 15.80 -22.98 3.82
C ASN A 189 15.84 -22.24 2.48
N TYR A 190 15.09 -21.14 2.34
CA TYR A 190 15.17 -20.28 1.16
C TYR A 190 16.58 -19.71 1.00
N CYS A 191 17.18 -19.19 2.06
CA CYS A 191 18.50 -18.59 2.01
C CYS A 191 19.63 -19.58 1.75
N ARG A 192 19.49 -20.86 2.14
CA ARG A 192 20.43 -21.90 1.71
C ARG A 192 20.43 -22.13 0.20
N LYS A 193 19.32 -21.89 -0.48
CA LYS A 193 19.21 -22.06 -1.94
C LYS A 193 19.59 -20.78 -2.71
N HIS A 194 19.50 -19.64 -2.06
CA HIS A 194 19.62 -18.30 -2.66
C HIS A 194 20.61 -17.41 -1.91
N GLU A 195 21.77 -17.94 -1.56
CA GLU A 195 22.81 -17.29 -0.73
C GLU A 195 23.24 -15.92 -1.26
N MET A 196 23.20 -15.72 -2.58
CA MET A 196 23.62 -14.47 -3.23
C MET A 196 22.55 -13.37 -3.21
N LYS A 197 21.31 -13.68 -2.81
CA LYS A 197 20.25 -12.68 -2.72
C LYS A 197 20.45 -11.76 -1.52
N ALA A 198 20.26 -10.45 -1.69
CA ALA A 198 20.45 -9.46 -0.63
C ALA A 198 19.63 -9.75 0.64
N ILE A 199 18.40 -10.25 0.49
CA ILE A 199 17.56 -10.68 1.60
C ILE A 199 18.20 -11.78 2.47
N CYS A 200 19.16 -12.52 1.92
CA CYS A 200 19.84 -13.64 2.57
C CYS A 200 21.21 -13.28 3.17
N SER A 201 21.56 -11.99 3.28
CA SER A 201 22.83 -11.52 3.84
C SER A 201 23.12 -12.10 5.24
N ASN A 202 22.07 -12.33 6.05
CA ASN A 202 22.15 -12.96 7.37
C ASN A 202 21.79 -14.47 7.34
N LYS A 203 21.92 -15.14 6.19
CA LYS A 203 21.63 -16.58 6.01
C LYS A 203 20.25 -17.03 6.50
N GLY A 204 19.25 -16.14 6.48
CA GLY A 204 17.91 -16.40 6.98
C GLY A 204 17.73 -16.25 8.50
N VAL A 205 18.76 -15.82 9.21
CA VAL A 205 18.69 -15.55 10.64
C VAL A 205 18.04 -14.18 10.89
N ILE A 206 17.02 -14.14 11.74
CA ILE A 206 16.41 -12.88 12.21
C ILE A 206 17.09 -12.48 13.52
N ILE A 207 17.71 -11.30 13.53
CA ILE A 207 18.41 -10.78 14.69
C ILE A 207 17.39 -10.34 15.74
N ASN A 208 17.50 -10.87 16.96
CA ASN A 208 16.61 -10.52 18.07
C ASN A 208 17.12 -9.29 18.83
N ASP A 209 16.92 -8.11 18.25
CA ASP A 209 17.31 -6.81 18.84
C ASP A 209 16.21 -6.19 19.71
N HIS A 210 14.96 -6.64 19.57
CA HIS A 210 13.78 -6.17 20.32
C HIS A 210 12.91 -7.35 20.76
N PRO A 211 13.33 -8.12 21.80
CA PRO A 211 12.55 -9.24 22.29
C PRO A 211 11.20 -8.73 22.83
N GLY A 212 10.11 -9.37 22.41
CA GLY A 212 8.76 -9.06 22.89
C GLY A 212 7.94 -8.13 21.98
N LEU A 213 8.44 -7.68 20.84
CA LEU A 213 7.59 -7.05 19.85
C LEU A 213 6.55 -8.04 19.31
N VAL A 214 5.27 -7.68 19.44
CA VAL A 214 4.13 -8.48 18.97
C VAL A 214 3.36 -7.69 17.95
N VAL A 215 3.08 -8.31 16.80
CA VAL A 215 2.23 -7.74 15.75
C VAL A 215 0.81 -8.29 15.93
N HIS A 216 -0.16 -7.38 15.92
CA HIS A 216 -1.57 -7.71 15.91
C HIS A 216 -2.15 -7.46 14.52
N LEU A 217 -3.15 -8.29 14.15
CA LEU A 217 -3.94 -8.07 12.95
C LEU A 217 -4.57 -6.67 12.98
N ASP A 218 -4.36 -5.88 11.93
CA ASP A 218 -5.05 -4.60 11.77
C ASP A 218 -6.33 -4.78 10.97
N SER A 219 -7.44 -4.95 11.66
CA SER A 219 -8.76 -5.23 11.08
C SER A 219 -9.36 -4.05 10.30
N ARG A 220 -8.76 -2.85 10.39
CA ARG A 220 -9.17 -1.68 9.61
C ARG A 220 -8.90 -1.87 8.11
N ILE A 221 -7.86 -2.63 7.77
CA ILE A 221 -7.44 -2.86 6.38
C ILE A 221 -8.34 -3.92 5.74
N LYS A 222 -9.05 -3.55 4.65
CA LYS A 222 -10.05 -4.38 3.97
C LYS A 222 -9.59 -4.93 2.64
N ALA A 223 -8.55 -4.35 2.01
CA ALA A 223 -8.00 -4.79 0.74
C ALA A 223 -6.47 -4.71 0.74
N TRP A 224 -5.81 -5.62 0.02
CA TRP A 224 -4.36 -5.78 0.05
C TRP A 224 -3.79 -5.80 -1.36
N VAL A 225 -2.72 -5.05 -1.57
CA VAL A 225 -1.94 -5.09 -2.82
C VAL A 225 -0.49 -5.40 -2.48
N PHE A 226 0.08 -6.39 -3.15
CA PHE A 226 1.47 -6.78 -3.00
C PHE A 226 2.21 -6.67 -4.32
N MET A 227 3.34 -5.98 -4.32
CA MET A 227 4.22 -5.81 -5.48
C MET A 227 5.56 -6.48 -5.17
N ALA A 228 5.90 -7.53 -5.89
CA ALA A 228 7.10 -8.37 -5.67
C ALA A 228 7.34 -8.66 -4.17
N PRO A 229 6.36 -9.25 -3.44
CA PRO A 229 6.41 -9.34 -1.98
C PRO A 229 7.47 -10.33 -1.49
N VAL A 230 8.14 -10.00 -0.38
CA VAL A 230 8.83 -11.01 0.44
C VAL A 230 7.77 -11.84 1.15
N SER A 231 7.63 -13.11 0.78
CA SER A 231 6.61 -14.00 1.33
C SER A 231 7.12 -15.42 1.66
N MET A 232 8.30 -15.81 1.17
CA MET A 232 8.87 -17.13 1.35
C MET A 232 9.09 -17.55 2.81
N ALA A 233 9.17 -16.56 3.71
CA ALA A 233 9.36 -16.81 5.15
C ALA A 233 8.05 -17.10 5.90
N PHE A 234 6.89 -17.07 5.24
CA PHE A 234 5.61 -17.20 5.94
C PHE A 234 5.08 -18.63 5.96
N SER A 235 4.48 -19.01 7.09
CA SER A 235 3.76 -20.28 7.23
C SER A 235 2.53 -20.32 6.31
N PRO A 236 2.41 -21.29 5.40
CA PRO A 236 1.23 -21.41 4.54
C PRO A 236 -0.09 -21.54 5.33
N GLY A 237 -0.04 -22.16 6.51
CA GLY A 237 -1.20 -22.33 7.39
C GLY A 237 -1.74 -20.99 7.89
N SER A 238 -0.84 -20.05 8.26
CA SER A 238 -1.25 -18.71 8.71
C SER A 238 -1.84 -17.88 7.58
N LEU A 239 -1.26 -17.95 6.39
CA LEU A 239 -1.71 -17.17 5.22
C LEU A 239 -3.11 -17.56 4.74
N ARG A 240 -3.54 -18.82 4.95
CA ARG A 240 -4.89 -19.28 4.56
C ARG A 240 -6.01 -18.69 5.42
N ARG A 241 -5.71 -18.20 6.62
CA ARG A 241 -6.74 -17.71 7.56
C ARG A 241 -7.32 -16.35 7.17
N VAL A 242 -6.66 -15.61 6.30
CA VAL A 242 -7.11 -14.27 5.91
C VAL A 242 -7.82 -14.30 4.57
N ILE A 243 -9.07 -13.83 4.55
CA ILE A 243 -10.00 -13.90 3.40
C ILE A 243 -10.23 -12.56 2.69
N ALA A 244 -9.53 -11.48 3.08
CA ALA A 244 -9.69 -10.17 2.45
C ALA A 244 -9.18 -10.16 1.00
N PRO A 245 -9.82 -9.42 0.07
CA PRO A 245 -9.41 -9.32 -1.33
C PRO A 245 -7.94 -8.94 -1.48
N THR A 246 -7.25 -9.58 -2.41
CA THR A 246 -5.80 -9.41 -2.60
C THR A 246 -5.41 -9.32 -4.07
N LEU A 247 -4.62 -8.31 -4.43
CA LEU A 247 -3.98 -8.17 -5.74
C LEU A 247 -2.47 -8.33 -5.59
N ILE A 248 -1.86 -9.19 -6.41
CA ILE A 248 -0.43 -9.49 -6.34
C ILE A 248 0.20 -9.22 -7.71
N PHE A 249 1.27 -8.46 -7.74
CA PHE A 249 2.13 -8.25 -8.90
C PHE A 249 3.51 -8.86 -8.68
N THR A 250 4.14 -9.31 -9.75
CA THR A 250 5.55 -9.72 -9.78
C THR A 250 6.15 -9.50 -11.16
N GLY A 251 7.47 -9.33 -11.25
CA GLY A 251 8.23 -9.45 -12.48
C GLY A 251 8.75 -10.88 -12.64
N ASP A 252 8.75 -11.42 -13.86
CA ASP A 252 9.26 -12.79 -14.09
C ASP A 252 10.79 -12.84 -14.24
N LYS A 253 11.45 -11.68 -14.20
CA LYS A 253 12.91 -11.51 -14.18
C LYS A 253 13.41 -10.86 -12.89
N ASP A 254 12.66 -11.05 -11.80
CA ASP A 254 13.03 -10.52 -10.49
C ASP A 254 14.39 -11.08 -10.03
N GLU A 255 15.38 -10.20 -10.00
CA GLU A 255 16.76 -10.50 -9.64
C GLU A 255 16.99 -10.55 -8.12
N GLU A 256 16.11 -9.90 -7.33
CA GLU A 256 16.22 -9.83 -5.87
C GLU A 256 15.51 -11.02 -5.19
N LEU A 257 14.39 -11.46 -5.71
CA LEU A 257 13.58 -12.54 -5.16
C LEU A 257 13.31 -13.62 -6.23
N SER A 258 13.22 -14.90 -5.83
CA SER A 258 12.58 -15.90 -6.68
C SER A 258 11.08 -15.62 -6.68
N TRP A 259 10.54 -15.18 -7.81
CA TRP A 259 9.11 -14.88 -7.91
C TRP A 259 8.24 -16.13 -7.76
N GLU A 260 8.77 -17.31 -8.12
CA GLU A 260 8.12 -18.60 -7.94
C GLU A 260 7.91 -18.94 -6.46
N GLU A 261 8.99 -18.80 -5.65
CA GLU A 261 8.97 -19.12 -4.21
C GLU A 261 8.39 -17.99 -3.35
N ASN A 262 8.10 -16.83 -3.95
CA ASN A 262 7.47 -15.67 -3.28
C ASN A 262 6.08 -15.40 -3.84
N ALA A 263 5.94 -14.56 -4.85
CA ALA A 263 4.64 -14.07 -5.32
C ALA A 263 3.71 -15.18 -5.84
N ARG A 264 4.24 -16.16 -6.60
CA ARG A 264 3.46 -17.31 -7.12
C ARG A 264 3.03 -18.22 -5.97
N GLU A 265 3.93 -18.60 -5.07
CA GLU A 265 3.60 -19.43 -3.90
C GLU A 265 2.57 -18.74 -3.02
N LEU A 266 2.72 -17.42 -2.77
CA LEU A 266 1.74 -16.61 -2.05
C LEU A 266 0.37 -16.67 -2.72
N ALA A 267 0.31 -16.43 -4.05
CA ALA A 267 -0.93 -16.49 -4.80
C ALA A 267 -1.60 -17.88 -4.71
N ASN A 268 -0.82 -18.95 -4.74
CA ASN A 268 -1.35 -20.31 -4.62
C ASN A 268 -1.82 -20.64 -3.20
N THR A 269 -1.22 -20.02 -2.18
CA THR A 269 -1.48 -20.32 -0.77
C THR A 269 -2.69 -19.59 -0.22
N LEU A 270 -2.90 -18.33 -0.62
CA LEU A 270 -4.01 -17.53 -0.10
C LEU A 270 -5.36 -18.16 -0.43
N ALA A 271 -6.24 -18.30 0.57
CA ALA A 271 -7.63 -18.72 0.39
C ALA A 271 -8.53 -17.55 -0.07
N ALA A 272 -8.10 -16.31 0.14
CA ALA A 272 -8.83 -15.11 -0.24
C ALA A 272 -9.10 -15.02 -1.75
N GLU A 273 -10.14 -14.27 -2.13
CA GLU A 273 -10.29 -13.80 -3.51
C GLU A 273 -9.02 -13.03 -3.92
N LYS A 274 -8.41 -13.44 -5.01
CA LYS A 274 -7.12 -12.90 -5.43
C LYS A 274 -7.01 -12.71 -6.92
N GLU A 275 -6.25 -11.69 -7.30
CA GLU A 275 -5.77 -11.44 -8.65
C GLU A 275 -4.25 -11.55 -8.65
N PHE A 276 -3.68 -12.24 -9.63
CA PHE A 276 -2.24 -12.41 -9.77
C PHE A 276 -1.79 -11.95 -11.17
N GLN A 277 -0.84 -11.00 -11.20
CA GLN A 277 -0.36 -10.35 -12.40
C GLN A 277 1.16 -10.52 -12.52
N VAL A 278 1.61 -11.08 -13.62
CA VAL A 278 3.03 -11.19 -13.97
C VAL A 278 3.37 -10.13 -14.99
N ILE A 279 4.38 -9.31 -14.70
CA ILE A 279 4.95 -8.34 -15.65
C ILE A 279 6.12 -9.03 -16.35
N HIS A 280 5.91 -9.35 -17.61
CA HIS A 280 6.91 -10.09 -18.39
C HIS A 280 8.16 -9.27 -18.66
N ASN A 281 9.32 -9.93 -18.57
CA ASN A 281 10.67 -9.38 -18.71
C ASN A 281 11.02 -8.27 -17.71
N ALA A 282 10.23 -8.06 -16.67
CA ALA A 282 10.45 -7.03 -15.65
C ALA A 282 11.24 -7.59 -14.45
N GLY A 283 12.20 -6.79 -13.96
CA GLY A 283 12.96 -7.04 -12.74
C GLY A 283 12.23 -6.54 -11.48
N HIS A 284 12.91 -6.67 -10.34
CA HIS A 284 12.37 -6.29 -9.03
C HIS A 284 11.99 -4.81 -8.94
N PHE A 285 12.89 -3.94 -9.38
CA PHE A 285 12.79 -2.50 -9.18
C PHE A 285 11.83 -1.79 -10.15
N VAL A 286 11.21 -2.52 -11.09
CA VAL A 286 10.19 -1.96 -11.98
C VAL A 286 9.00 -1.36 -11.22
N PHE A 287 8.77 -1.78 -9.98
CA PHE A 287 7.68 -1.30 -9.12
C PHE A 287 7.99 0.01 -8.36
N LEU A 288 9.24 0.50 -8.43
CA LEU A 288 9.58 1.83 -7.91
C LEU A 288 9.16 2.90 -8.91
N SER A 289 8.76 4.07 -8.40
CA SER A 289 8.43 5.23 -9.24
C SER A 289 9.47 5.46 -10.33
N PRO A 290 9.08 5.88 -11.54
CA PRO A 290 10.03 6.25 -12.59
C PRO A 290 11.06 7.25 -12.07
N CYS A 291 12.33 6.96 -12.34
CA CYS A 291 13.44 7.75 -11.81
C CYS A 291 13.61 9.08 -12.55
N SER A 292 13.86 10.15 -11.80
CA SER A 292 14.41 11.37 -12.37
C SER A 292 15.85 11.15 -12.88
N ALA A 293 16.34 12.01 -13.77
CA ALA A 293 17.74 11.96 -14.22
C ALA A 293 18.74 12.09 -13.05
N GLN A 294 18.37 12.82 -12.00
CA GLN A 294 19.18 12.94 -10.79
C GLN A 294 19.23 11.63 -10.00
N LEU A 295 18.08 10.99 -9.77
CA LEU A 295 18.01 9.72 -9.05
C LEU A 295 18.74 8.61 -9.81
N ASN A 296 18.61 8.59 -11.16
CA ASN A 296 19.32 7.63 -11.99
C ASN A 296 20.84 7.75 -11.86
N LYS A 297 21.36 8.97 -11.74
CA LYS A 297 22.80 9.18 -11.48
C LYS A 297 23.24 8.71 -10.09
N MET A 298 22.39 8.88 -9.08
CA MET A 298 22.69 8.53 -7.69
C MET A 298 22.56 7.04 -7.41
N ALA A 299 21.59 6.37 -8.01
CA ALA A 299 21.24 4.98 -7.76
C ALA A 299 20.84 4.24 -9.05
N PRO A 300 21.78 4.06 -10.00
CA PRO A 300 21.47 3.46 -11.30
C PRO A 300 20.93 2.03 -11.18
N ALA A 301 21.33 1.27 -10.16
CA ALA A 301 20.90 -0.12 -9.96
C ALA A 301 19.37 -0.26 -9.77
N ILE A 302 18.72 0.73 -9.17
CA ILE A 302 17.25 0.70 -8.98
C ILE A 302 16.49 1.43 -10.09
N CYS A 303 17.19 2.10 -10.99
CA CYS A 303 16.59 2.94 -12.03
C CYS A 303 16.67 2.33 -13.43
N ASN A 304 17.63 1.44 -13.67
CA ASN A 304 17.85 0.84 -14.98
C ASN A 304 17.07 -0.48 -15.10
N ASP A 305 16.10 -0.50 -15.99
CA ASP A 305 15.34 -1.70 -16.32
C ASP A 305 16.02 -2.48 -17.45
N ALA A 306 15.61 -3.73 -17.65
CA ALA A 306 16.08 -4.56 -18.75
C ALA A 306 15.74 -3.94 -20.12
N PRO A 307 16.52 -4.23 -21.18
CA PRO A 307 16.22 -3.75 -22.54
C PRO A 307 14.79 -4.07 -22.95
N GLY A 308 14.08 -3.08 -23.49
CA GLY A 308 12.69 -3.20 -23.93
C GLY A 308 11.65 -2.93 -22.86
N ILE A 309 12.04 -2.75 -21.59
CA ILE A 309 11.14 -2.36 -20.50
C ILE A 309 10.99 -0.83 -20.49
N ASN A 310 9.76 -0.37 -20.54
CA ASN A 310 9.39 1.03 -20.32
C ASN A 310 8.63 1.13 -18.99
N ARG A 311 9.32 1.57 -17.92
CA ARG A 311 8.77 1.67 -16.56
C ARG A 311 7.55 2.59 -16.50
N GLU A 312 7.55 3.72 -17.21
CA GLU A 312 6.43 4.66 -17.20
C GLU A 312 5.14 4.01 -17.75
N ASN A 313 5.25 3.26 -18.86
CA ASN A 313 4.11 2.53 -19.43
C ASN A 313 3.62 1.42 -18.49
N ILE A 314 4.54 0.70 -17.85
CA ILE A 314 4.21 -0.35 -16.86
C ILE A 314 3.49 0.27 -15.68
N HIS A 315 3.97 1.40 -15.14
CA HIS A 315 3.33 2.10 -14.04
C HIS A 315 1.92 2.59 -14.40
N ALA A 316 1.71 3.08 -15.63
CA ALA A 316 0.36 3.45 -16.08
C ALA A 316 -0.62 2.26 -15.98
N VAL A 317 -0.17 1.06 -16.38
CA VAL A 317 -0.98 -0.18 -16.29
C VAL A 317 -1.17 -0.63 -14.85
N ILE A 318 -0.09 -0.67 -14.03
CA ILE A 318 -0.15 -1.08 -12.62
C ILE A 318 -1.09 -0.16 -11.84
N ASN A 319 -0.93 1.16 -11.99
CA ASN A 319 -1.73 2.16 -11.29
C ASN A 319 -3.22 2.04 -11.65
N SER A 320 -3.56 1.79 -12.94
CA SER A 320 -4.94 1.52 -13.37
C SER A 320 -5.50 0.25 -12.73
N LYS A 321 -4.77 -0.86 -12.79
CA LYS A 321 -5.19 -2.13 -12.21
C LYS A 321 -5.40 -2.04 -10.69
N ILE A 322 -4.52 -1.35 -9.97
CA ILE A 322 -4.68 -1.12 -8.53
C ILE A 322 -5.95 -0.30 -8.26
N SER A 323 -6.17 0.78 -9.01
CA SER A 323 -7.37 1.61 -8.87
C SER A 323 -8.66 0.83 -9.12
N GLU A 324 -8.70 0.04 -10.20
CA GLU A 324 -9.84 -0.81 -10.54
C GLU A 324 -10.12 -1.88 -9.47
N PHE A 325 -9.05 -2.53 -8.99
CA PHE A 325 -9.15 -3.52 -7.90
C PHE A 325 -9.71 -2.90 -6.63
N LEU A 326 -9.17 -1.77 -6.19
CA LEU A 326 -9.63 -1.07 -4.99
C LEU A 326 -11.09 -0.60 -5.14
N SER A 327 -11.47 -0.09 -6.31
CA SER A 327 -12.86 0.32 -6.58
C SER A 327 -13.83 -0.85 -6.43
N ARG A 328 -13.48 -2.04 -6.93
CA ARG A 328 -14.29 -3.27 -6.73
C ARG A 328 -14.33 -3.71 -5.27
N ALA A 329 -13.21 -3.61 -4.56
CA ALA A 329 -13.15 -3.96 -3.13
C ALA A 329 -14.07 -3.05 -2.29
N TRP A 330 -14.15 -1.76 -2.62
CA TRP A 330 -15.02 -0.81 -1.91
C TRP A 330 -16.51 -1.06 -2.14
N LEU A 331 -16.91 -1.60 -3.27
CA LEU A 331 -18.31 -2.00 -3.50
C LEU A 331 -18.73 -3.14 -2.58
N LYS A 332 -17.83 -4.10 -2.33
CA LYS A 332 -18.09 -5.25 -1.44
C LYS A 332 -18.17 -4.89 0.05
N VAL A 333 -17.52 -3.80 0.48
CA VAL A 333 -17.60 -3.32 1.87
C VAL A 333 -19.00 -2.79 2.21
N LYS A 334 -19.75 -2.29 1.21
CA LYS A 334 -21.10 -1.74 1.40
C LYS A 334 -22.21 -2.80 1.51
N GLU A 335 -21.95 -4.03 1.10
CA GLU A 335 -22.94 -5.10 1.22
C GLU A 335 -22.84 -5.72 2.62
N PRO A 336 -23.94 -5.70 3.43
CA PRO A 336 -23.93 -6.43 4.68
C PRO A 336 -23.72 -7.91 4.36
N ARG A 337 -22.76 -8.54 5.04
CA ARG A 337 -22.59 -9.98 4.95
C ARG A 337 -23.86 -10.64 5.50
N VAL A 338 -24.65 -11.26 4.63
CA VAL A 338 -25.83 -12.08 4.95
C VAL A 338 -25.39 -13.38 5.61
#